data_607ab0ee788ae39590a64c461e4d27ab
#
_entry.id   607ab0ee788ae39590a64c461e4d27ab
#
_cell.length_a   1.000
_cell.length_b   1.000
_cell.length_c   1.000
_cell.angle_alpha   90.00
_cell.angle_beta   90.00
_cell.angle_gamma   90.00
#
_symmetry.space_group_name_H-M   'P 1'
#
loop_
_entity.id
_entity.type
_entity.pdbx_description
1 polymer ?
#
loop_
_entity_poly.entity_id
_entity_poly.type
_entity_poly.pdbx_seq_one_letter_code
_entity_poly.pdbx_strand_id
1 'polypeptide(L)'
;MTRKQVFGEIEGMFGLVPSFMKPVPDSTLELEWELFKRLQLEEGPVPNKYKELIGVAISAVTKCRYCTFYHTELAKLNGATEAEIEDAVHTAKSVAGWSAYVNGLQADFETFKAEVLAACEHVRRQQIPARAAA
;
A
#
# COMPACT_ATOMS: atom_id res chain seq x y z
N MET A 1 1.60 -3.17 28.04
CA MET A 1 0.63 -2.11 28.50
C MET A 1 -0.72 -2.73 28.84
N THR A 2 -1.48 -2.12 29.74
CA THR A 2 -2.89 -2.50 29.96
C THR A 2 -3.78 -1.95 28.83
N ARG A 3 -4.96 -2.55 28.60
CA ARG A 3 -5.96 -2.04 27.66
C ARG A 3 -6.23 -0.55 27.82
N LYS A 4 -6.36 -0.09 29.06
CA LYS A 4 -6.61 1.33 29.37
C LYS A 4 -5.48 2.24 28.88
N GLN A 5 -4.22 1.78 29.01
CA GLN A 5 -3.06 2.54 28.55
C GLN A 5 -3.00 2.58 27.01
N VAL A 6 -3.21 1.43 26.35
CA VAL A 6 -3.25 1.37 24.88
C VAL A 6 -4.38 2.24 24.33
N PHE A 7 -5.58 2.15 24.90
CA PHE A 7 -6.70 2.98 24.45
C PHE A 7 -6.47 4.47 24.72
N GLY A 8 -5.74 4.82 25.79
CA GLY A 8 -5.34 6.21 26.06
C GLY A 8 -4.39 6.76 25.01
N GLU A 9 -3.44 5.96 24.51
CA GLU A 9 -2.58 6.37 23.39
C GLU A 9 -3.36 6.52 22.10
N ILE A 10 -4.23 5.56 21.77
CA ILE A 10 -5.08 5.60 20.57
C ILE A 10 -5.97 6.85 20.58
N GLU A 11 -6.62 7.13 21.71
CA GLU A 11 -7.49 8.29 21.87
C GLU A 11 -6.69 9.60 21.77
N GLY A 12 -5.47 9.63 22.33
CA GLY A 12 -4.57 10.78 22.20
C GLY A 12 -4.17 11.07 20.77
N MET A 13 -4.01 10.03 19.92
CA MET A 13 -3.65 10.18 18.50
C MET A 13 -4.83 10.50 17.60
N PHE A 14 -5.99 9.84 17.79
CA PHE A 14 -7.12 9.90 16.87
C PHE A 14 -8.31 10.72 17.39
N GLY A 15 -8.26 11.19 18.62
CA GLY A 15 -9.39 11.86 19.28
C GLY A 15 -10.51 10.91 19.74
N LEU A 16 -10.38 9.63 19.43
CA LEU A 16 -11.33 8.57 19.84
C LEU A 16 -10.65 7.20 19.73
N VAL A 17 -11.23 6.18 20.37
CA VAL A 17 -10.85 4.77 20.11
C VAL A 17 -11.76 4.23 19.01
N PRO A 18 -11.24 3.93 17.80
CA PRO A 18 -12.04 3.39 16.71
C PRO A 18 -12.72 2.08 17.10
N SER A 19 -13.98 1.91 16.65
CA SER A 19 -14.79 0.75 17.05
C SER A 19 -14.18 -0.59 16.64
N PHE A 20 -13.44 -0.62 15.52
CA PHE A 20 -12.78 -1.84 15.04
C PHE A 20 -11.58 -2.28 15.90
N MET A 21 -11.01 -1.39 16.71
CA MET A 21 -9.93 -1.71 17.65
C MET A 21 -10.44 -2.22 19.01
N LYS A 22 -11.68 -1.90 19.36
CA LYS A 22 -12.25 -2.28 20.67
C LYS A 22 -12.33 -3.79 20.91
N PRO A 23 -12.67 -4.64 19.92
CA PRO A 23 -12.75 -6.09 20.13
C PRO A 23 -11.41 -6.82 20.09
N VAL A 24 -10.30 -6.14 19.82
CA VAL A 24 -8.97 -6.79 19.83
C VAL A 24 -8.68 -7.39 21.20
N PRO A 25 -8.29 -8.67 21.30
CA PRO A 25 -8.03 -9.32 22.60
C PRO A 25 -6.90 -8.65 23.39
N ASP A 26 -7.00 -8.61 24.72
CA ASP A 26 -5.98 -8.03 25.59
C ASP A 26 -4.60 -8.66 25.39
N SER A 27 -4.56 -9.96 25.09
CA SER A 27 -3.32 -10.70 24.85
C SER A 27 -2.50 -10.23 23.64
N THR A 28 -3.14 -9.55 22.68
CA THR A 28 -2.50 -9.09 21.43
C THR A 28 -2.60 -7.59 21.22
N LEU A 29 -3.45 -6.90 21.98
CA LEU A 29 -3.79 -5.49 21.74
C LEU A 29 -2.57 -4.57 21.71
N GLU A 30 -1.64 -4.74 22.64
CA GLU A 30 -0.41 -3.93 22.70
C GLU A 30 0.46 -4.19 21.46
N LEU A 31 0.66 -5.45 21.08
CA LEU A 31 1.47 -5.83 19.93
C LEU A 31 0.84 -5.33 18.62
N GLU A 32 -0.47 -5.47 18.45
CA GLU A 32 -1.21 -4.97 17.28
C GLU A 32 -1.11 -3.45 17.19
N TRP A 33 -1.23 -2.73 18.31
CA TRP A 33 -1.10 -1.28 18.33
C TRP A 33 0.31 -0.82 17.98
N GLU A 34 1.35 -1.45 18.54
CA GLU A 34 2.75 -1.15 18.21
C GLU A 34 3.04 -1.40 16.72
N LEU A 35 2.55 -2.51 16.19
CA LEU A 35 2.70 -2.85 14.78
C LEU A 35 1.97 -1.84 13.88
N PHE A 36 0.75 -1.46 14.26
CA PHE A 36 -0.05 -0.47 13.53
C PHE A 36 0.67 0.89 13.48
N LYS A 37 1.18 1.38 14.60
CA LYS A 37 1.95 2.63 14.64
C LYS A 37 3.13 2.59 13.67
N ARG A 38 3.95 1.55 13.77
CA ARG A 38 5.18 1.41 12.96
C ARG A 38 4.92 1.29 11.48
N LEU A 39 3.90 0.54 11.09
CA LEU A 39 3.64 0.28 9.67
C LEU A 39 2.81 1.37 9.01
N GLN A 40 1.85 1.95 9.71
CA GLN A 40 0.85 2.82 9.09
C GLN A 40 0.97 4.29 9.51
N LEU A 41 1.50 4.60 10.68
CA LEU A 41 1.55 5.99 11.16
C LEU A 41 2.93 6.61 11.09
N GLU A 42 3.97 5.85 11.37
CA GLU A 42 5.35 6.35 11.35
C GLU A 42 5.91 6.38 9.93
N GLU A 43 6.74 7.39 9.64
CA GLU A 43 7.50 7.43 8.40
C GLU A 43 8.48 6.26 8.32
N GLY A 44 8.66 5.73 7.12
CA GLY A 44 9.57 4.63 6.84
C GLY A 44 10.26 4.80 5.49
N PRO A 45 10.94 3.77 5.00
CA PRO A 45 11.56 3.81 3.67
C PRO A 45 10.57 4.14 2.54
N VAL A 46 9.29 3.78 2.71
CA VAL A 46 8.19 4.22 1.85
C VAL A 46 7.47 5.33 2.60
N PRO A 47 7.43 6.58 2.07
CA PRO A 47 6.71 7.68 2.69
C PRO A 47 5.21 7.37 2.86
N ASN A 48 4.59 7.94 3.91
CA ASN A 48 3.21 7.61 4.28
C ASN A 48 2.20 7.85 3.15
N LYS A 49 2.33 8.92 2.37
CA LYS A 49 1.50 9.14 1.18
C LYS A 49 1.45 7.90 0.26
N TYR A 50 2.61 7.31 -0.02
CA TYR A 50 2.69 6.15 -0.91
C TYR A 50 2.21 4.87 -0.23
N LYS A 51 2.41 4.71 1.09
CA LYS A 51 1.80 3.61 1.84
C LYS A 51 0.28 3.62 1.72
N GLU A 52 -0.33 4.80 1.83
CA GLU A 52 -1.78 4.95 1.72
C GLU A 52 -2.26 4.70 0.28
N LEU A 53 -1.55 5.17 -0.75
CA LEU A 53 -1.86 4.84 -2.15
C LEU A 53 -1.74 3.33 -2.44
N ILE A 54 -0.76 2.65 -1.86
CA ILE A 54 -0.66 1.18 -1.89
C ILE A 54 -1.88 0.56 -1.18
N GLY A 55 -2.28 1.09 -0.03
CA GLY A 55 -3.49 0.66 0.68
C GLY A 55 -4.75 0.80 -0.17
N VAL A 56 -4.93 1.91 -0.88
CA VAL A 56 -6.02 2.13 -1.85
C VAL A 56 -5.99 1.07 -2.94
N ALA A 57 -4.82 0.83 -3.55
CA ALA A 57 -4.66 -0.16 -4.62
C ALA A 57 -5.00 -1.59 -4.16
N ILE A 58 -4.48 -2.01 -3.01
CA ILE A 58 -4.76 -3.31 -2.41
C ILE A 58 -6.25 -3.45 -2.09
N SER A 59 -6.85 -2.41 -1.50
CA SER A 59 -8.27 -2.39 -1.13
C SER A 59 -9.19 -2.55 -2.34
N ALA A 60 -8.84 -1.92 -3.47
CA ALA A 60 -9.58 -2.03 -4.72
C ALA A 60 -9.58 -3.49 -5.23
N VAL A 61 -8.43 -4.15 -5.22
CA VAL A 61 -8.30 -5.55 -5.68
C VAL A 61 -8.98 -6.53 -4.73
N THR A 62 -8.86 -6.33 -3.43
CA THR A 62 -9.48 -7.17 -2.40
C THR A 62 -10.96 -6.85 -2.17
N LYS A 63 -11.49 -5.80 -2.80
CA LYS A 63 -12.89 -5.34 -2.71
C LYS A 63 -13.31 -5.02 -1.27
N CYS A 64 -12.38 -4.50 -0.47
CA CYS A 64 -12.63 -4.11 0.92
C CYS A 64 -13.12 -2.66 0.99
N ARG A 65 -14.44 -2.45 1.11
CA ARG A 65 -15.00 -1.10 1.20
C ARG A 65 -14.50 -0.30 2.42
N TYR A 66 -14.23 -0.97 3.53
CA TYR A 66 -13.71 -0.34 4.74
C TYR A 66 -12.30 0.18 4.53
N CYS A 67 -11.42 -0.67 3.97
CA CYS A 67 -10.05 -0.32 3.69
C CYS A 67 -9.96 0.75 2.59
N THR A 68 -10.81 0.68 1.55
CA THR A 68 -10.86 1.70 0.50
C THR A 68 -11.17 3.07 1.09
N PHE A 69 -12.20 3.18 1.92
CA PHE A 69 -12.53 4.45 2.56
C PHE A 69 -11.41 4.94 3.47
N TYR A 70 -10.90 4.07 4.35
CA TYR A 70 -9.83 4.39 5.28
C TYR A 70 -8.58 4.92 4.58
N HIS A 71 -8.03 4.15 3.64
CA HIS A 71 -6.81 4.52 2.94
C HIS A 71 -6.98 5.72 2.01
N THR A 72 -8.17 5.91 1.41
CA THR A 72 -8.46 7.11 0.62
C THR A 72 -8.40 8.38 1.47
N GLU A 73 -9.02 8.38 2.64
CA GLU A 73 -9.00 9.55 3.53
C GLU A 73 -7.60 9.80 4.11
N LEU A 74 -6.87 8.75 4.47
CA LEU A 74 -5.49 8.90 4.94
C LEU A 74 -4.53 9.30 3.81
N ALA A 75 -4.74 8.87 2.58
CA ALA A 75 -3.97 9.33 1.42
C ALA A 75 -4.12 10.85 1.25
N LYS A 76 -5.35 11.37 1.30
CA LYS A 76 -5.62 12.82 1.27
C LYS A 76 -4.96 13.54 2.43
N LEU A 77 -5.07 13.01 3.64
CA LEU A 77 -4.42 13.57 4.83
C LEU A 77 -2.90 13.65 4.68
N ASN A 78 -2.28 12.69 3.99
CA ASN A 78 -0.86 12.64 3.69
C ASN A 78 -0.48 13.36 2.37
N GLY A 79 -1.38 14.19 1.82
CA GLY A 79 -1.11 15.06 0.68
C GLY A 79 -1.23 14.40 -0.69
N ALA A 80 -1.91 13.27 -0.81
CA ALA A 80 -2.25 12.71 -2.12
C ALA A 80 -3.35 13.53 -2.79
N THR A 81 -3.18 13.77 -4.07
CA THR A 81 -4.20 14.41 -4.91
C THR A 81 -5.27 13.40 -5.35
N GLU A 82 -6.44 13.88 -5.75
CA GLU A 82 -7.48 13.05 -6.34
C GLU A 82 -6.93 12.28 -7.56
N ALA A 83 -6.14 12.94 -8.41
CA ALA A 83 -5.52 12.32 -9.57
C ALA A 83 -4.57 11.17 -9.21
N GLU A 84 -3.76 11.30 -8.13
CA GLU A 84 -2.90 10.23 -7.65
C GLU A 84 -3.71 9.04 -7.11
N ILE A 85 -4.83 9.30 -6.44
CA ILE A 85 -5.73 8.26 -5.94
C ILE A 85 -6.40 7.52 -7.10
N GLU A 86 -6.92 8.24 -8.10
CA GLU A 86 -7.50 7.66 -9.32
C GLU A 86 -6.49 6.81 -10.08
N ASP A 87 -5.25 7.28 -10.23
CA ASP A 87 -4.18 6.55 -10.90
C ASP A 87 -3.78 5.28 -10.14
N ALA A 88 -3.73 5.33 -8.80
CA ALA A 88 -3.49 4.15 -7.97
C ALA A 88 -4.56 3.07 -8.18
N VAL A 89 -5.84 3.45 -8.25
CA VAL A 89 -6.95 2.52 -8.53
C VAL A 89 -6.86 1.97 -9.95
N HIS A 90 -6.55 2.82 -10.93
CA HIS A 90 -6.41 2.41 -12.33
C HIS A 90 -5.22 1.47 -12.53
N THR A 91 -4.11 1.76 -11.85
CA THR A 91 -2.94 0.87 -11.82
C THR A 91 -3.28 -0.49 -11.19
N ALA A 92 -3.99 -0.49 -10.06
CA ALA A 92 -4.44 -1.73 -9.40
C ALA A 92 -5.30 -2.60 -10.33
N LYS A 93 -6.24 -2.00 -11.05
CA LYS A 93 -7.06 -2.68 -12.09
C LYS A 93 -6.17 -3.28 -13.17
N SER A 94 -5.20 -2.52 -13.68
CA SER A 94 -4.28 -2.97 -14.73
C SER A 94 -3.44 -4.16 -14.27
N VAL A 95 -2.81 -4.07 -13.09
CA VAL A 95 -1.99 -5.14 -12.53
C VAL A 95 -2.82 -6.41 -12.27
N ALA A 96 -4.01 -6.27 -11.68
CA ALA A 96 -4.90 -7.39 -11.45
C ALA A 96 -5.38 -8.05 -12.75
N GLY A 97 -5.67 -7.24 -13.76
CA GLY A 97 -6.05 -7.72 -15.09
C GLY A 97 -4.93 -8.51 -15.79
N TRP A 98 -3.72 -7.99 -15.78
CA TRP A 98 -2.56 -8.69 -16.32
C TRP A 98 -2.24 -9.97 -15.54
N SER A 99 -2.36 -9.94 -14.22
CA SER A 99 -2.20 -11.14 -13.39
C SER A 99 -3.19 -12.23 -13.80
N ALA A 100 -4.47 -11.89 -13.95
CA ALA A 100 -5.49 -12.84 -14.41
C ALA A 100 -5.18 -13.39 -15.80
N TYR A 101 -4.78 -12.50 -16.74
CA TYR A 101 -4.49 -12.87 -18.12
C TYR A 101 -3.30 -13.82 -18.24
N VAL A 102 -2.15 -13.47 -17.66
CA VAL A 102 -0.93 -14.28 -17.74
C VAL A 102 -1.10 -15.64 -17.06
N ASN A 103 -1.77 -15.67 -15.90
CA ASN A 103 -2.07 -16.94 -15.21
C ASN A 103 -3.11 -17.77 -15.97
N GLY A 104 -4.13 -17.14 -16.55
CA GLY A 104 -5.15 -17.82 -17.35
C GLY A 104 -4.59 -18.46 -18.61
N LEU A 105 -3.59 -17.82 -19.23
CA LEU A 105 -2.87 -18.38 -20.39
C LEU A 105 -1.87 -19.48 -20.00
N GLN A 106 -1.61 -19.68 -18.71
CA GLN A 106 -0.55 -20.59 -18.25
C GLN A 106 0.80 -20.29 -18.92
N ALA A 107 1.15 -19.01 -19.04
CA ALA A 107 2.39 -18.57 -19.67
C ALA A 107 3.60 -19.21 -18.98
N ASP A 108 4.59 -19.61 -19.77
CA ASP A 108 5.82 -20.22 -19.23
C ASP A 108 6.59 -19.17 -18.40
N PHE A 109 6.78 -19.47 -17.11
CA PHE A 109 7.35 -18.51 -16.16
C PHE A 109 8.83 -18.21 -16.43
N GLU A 110 9.62 -19.22 -16.88
CA GLU A 110 11.04 -18.98 -17.15
C GLU A 110 11.23 -18.13 -18.40
N THR A 111 10.43 -18.34 -19.43
CA THR A 111 10.37 -17.48 -20.60
C THR A 111 9.96 -16.05 -20.22
N PHE A 112 8.86 -15.89 -19.48
CA PHE A 112 8.39 -14.59 -19.00
C PHE A 112 9.47 -13.84 -18.22
N LYS A 113 10.14 -14.52 -17.30
CA LYS A 113 11.22 -13.94 -16.50
C LYS A 113 12.39 -13.46 -17.36
N ALA A 114 12.84 -14.28 -18.33
CA ALA A 114 13.90 -13.93 -19.24
C ALA A 114 13.56 -12.71 -20.10
N GLU A 115 12.34 -12.63 -20.62
CA GLU A 115 11.84 -11.50 -21.41
C GLU A 115 11.78 -10.21 -20.62
N VAL A 116 11.28 -10.24 -19.36
CA VAL A 116 11.24 -9.06 -18.47
C VAL A 116 12.67 -8.56 -18.19
N LEU A 117 13.62 -9.45 -17.90
CA LEU A 117 15.00 -9.07 -17.66
C LEU A 117 15.64 -8.44 -18.91
N ALA A 118 15.41 -9.01 -20.09
CA ALA A 118 15.89 -8.48 -21.36
C ALA A 118 15.30 -7.09 -21.67
N ALA A 119 14.01 -6.89 -21.44
CA ALA A 119 13.34 -5.60 -21.59
C ALA A 119 13.92 -4.53 -20.64
N CYS A 120 14.12 -4.87 -19.37
CA CYS A 120 14.75 -3.97 -18.41
C CYS A 120 16.17 -3.56 -18.81
N GLU A 121 16.97 -4.52 -19.29
CA GLU A 121 18.33 -4.25 -19.76
C GLU A 121 18.33 -3.35 -21.00
N HIS A 122 17.42 -3.58 -21.95
CA HIS A 122 17.26 -2.74 -23.13
C HIS A 122 16.96 -1.27 -22.75
N VAL A 123 16.00 -1.07 -21.85
CA VAL A 123 15.61 0.29 -21.39
C VAL A 123 16.78 0.97 -20.65
N ARG A 124 17.52 0.25 -19.80
CA ARG A 124 18.69 0.81 -19.11
C ARG A 124 19.74 1.32 -20.12
N ARG A 125 20.03 0.56 -21.17
CA ARG A 125 20.98 0.98 -22.21
C ARG A 125 20.56 2.24 -22.94
N GLN A 126 19.26 2.43 -23.16
CA GLN A 126 18.74 3.65 -23.80
C GLN A 126 18.79 4.89 -22.88
N GLN A 127 18.71 4.70 -21.56
CA GLN A 127 18.74 5.81 -20.59
C GLN A 127 20.15 6.33 -20.27
N ILE A 128 21.20 5.52 -20.46
CA ILE A 128 22.59 5.89 -20.19
C ILE A 128 23.07 7.08 -21.04
N PRO A 129 22.79 7.19 -22.35
CA PRO A 129 23.22 8.33 -23.15
C PRO A 129 22.58 9.65 -22.76
N ALA A 130 21.34 9.65 -22.27
CA ALA A 130 20.61 10.87 -21.87
C ALA A 130 21.13 11.49 -20.56
N ARG A 131 21.73 10.69 -19.68
CA ARG A 131 22.32 11.16 -18.41
C ARG A 131 23.78 11.63 -18.55
N ALA A 132 24.50 11.17 -19.56
CA ALA A 132 25.88 11.60 -19.85
C ALA A 132 25.96 12.92 -20.62
N ALA A 133 24.83 13.44 -21.12
CA ALA A 133 24.73 14.68 -21.88
C ALA A 133 24.13 15.86 -21.08
N ALA A 134 23.86 15.66 -19.79
CA ALA A 134 23.37 16.69 -18.85
C ALA A 134 24.40 16.95 -17.75
#